data_f467844675ce961e4c7983b87c97d7d6
#
_entry.id   f467844675ce961e4c7983b87c97d7d6
#
_cell.length_a   1.000
_cell.length_b   1.000
_cell.length_c   1.000
_cell.angle_alpha   90.00
_cell.angle_beta   90.00
_cell.angle_gamma   90.00
#
_symmetry.space_group_name_H-M   'P 1'
#
loop_
_entity.id
_entity.type
_entity.pdbx_description
1 polymer ?
#
loop_
_entity_poly.entity_id
_entity_poly.type
_entity_poly.pdbx_seq_one_letter_code
_entity_poly.pdbx_strand_id
1 'polypeptide(L)'
;FGVESVDHVCQTARHVRKHCAEILSALEFMDQDSFDRVMHNPSHSFRDPFEKRYPMYVLIETSGSNQDHDQAKLQDLVEDVLENGIVADGVVAQGEKQAQELWSMRELVPESLTAQGKVYKYDVSLPLEHMYELVEVVEHRMVDTGMKPALKQPGFVKAVCGYGHVGDCNLHLNVVADQYSNKVEAALEPFIYEQVQAMHGSISAEHGLGVMKADKIGYTKHATAVKYMEEVKRLFDPQRLLNPYKVRTWQLTPVFAHALSGVFRKEKIYKSAHVELHLLHNLPPCRTARIVMTWVMLPIVKRAYIMCLTMQAVQLCYPCRCPGFCWRSSGCLRFGLVLAKDL
;
A
#
# COMPACT_ATOMS: atom_id res chain seq x y z
N PHE A 1 -4.60 23.74 -10.25
CA PHE A 1 -4.70 24.93 -9.40
C PHE A 1 -3.61 24.95 -8.36
N GLY A 2 -3.07 26.18 -8.08
CA GLY A 2 -2.26 26.48 -6.92
C GLY A 2 -3.13 27.11 -5.83
N VAL A 3 -3.07 26.61 -4.59
CA VAL A 3 -3.89 27.07 -3.48
C VAL A 3 -3.06 27.36 -2.23
N GLU A 4 -3.51 28.30 -1.41
CA GLU A 4 -2.71 28.85 -0.32
C GLU A 4 -2.82 28.04 1.00
N SER A 5 -3.79 27.11 1.11
CA SER A 5 -3.98 26.30 2.32
C SER A 5 -4.84 25.07 2.07
N VAL A 6 -4.87 24.17 3.06
CA VAL A 6 -5.75 23.00 3.09
C VAL A 6 -7.23 23.40 3.07
N ASP A 7 -7.59 24.48 3.75
CA ASP A 7 -8.96 25.01 3.70
C ASP A 7 -9.38 25.38 2.28
N HIS A 8 -8.45 25.93 1.48
CA HIS A 8 -8.70 26.21 0.07
C HIS A 8 -8.82 24.92 -0.76
N VAL A 9 -8.08 23.84 -0.43
CA VAL A 9 -8.31 22.50 -1.04
C VAL A 9 -9.74 22.04 -0.76
N CYS A 10 -10.18 22.14 0.50
CA CYS A 10 -11.55 21.77 0.91
C CYS A 10 -12.62 22.61 0.21
N GLN A 11 -12.39 23.93 0.09
CA GLN A 11 -13.31 24.83 -0.63
C GLN A 11 -13.35 24.49 -2.12
N THR A 12 -12.18 24.30 -2.76
CA THR A 12 -12.08 23.87 -4.15
C THR A 12 -12.87 22.57 -4.38
N ALA A 13 -12.74 21.59 -3.50
CA ALA A 13 -13.49 20.35 -3.60
C ALA A 13 -15.03 20.54 -3.54
N ARG A 14 -15.52 21.50 -2.73
CA ARG A 14 -16.94 21.83 -2.66
C ARG A 14 -17.42 22.48 -3.96
N HIS A 15 -16.65 23.42 -4.51
CA HIS A 15 -16.96 24.09 -5.77
C HIS A 15 -16.92 23.15 -6.97
N VAL A 16 -15.93 22.25 -7.03
CA VAL A 16 -15.86 21.20 -8.04
C VAL A 16 -17.12 20.33 -8.01
N ARG A 17 -17.54 19.88 -6.83
CA ARG A 17 -18.78 19.09 -6.69
C ARG A 17 -20.04 19.89 -7.04
N LYS A 18 -20.05 21.20 -6.80
CA LYS A 18 -21.18 22.07 -7.18
C LYS A 18 -21.31 22.22 -8.70
N HIS A 19 -20.20 22.40 -9.41
CA HIS A 19 -20.20 22.72 -10.85
C HIS A 19 -20.05 21.48 -11.76
N CYS A 20 -19.27 20.49 -11.33
CA CYS A 20 -18.81 19.41 -12.20
C CYS A 20 -19.10 18.00 -11.68
N ALA A 21 -19.99 17.82 -10.67
CA ALA A 21 -20.16 16.51 -10.02
C ALA A 21 -20.40 15.35 -10.99
N GLU A 22 -21.22 15.55 -12.04
CA GLU A 22 -21.60 14.49 -13.00
C GLU A 22 -20.52 14.19 -14.04
N ILE A 23 -19.50 15.03 -14.17
CA ILE A 23 -18.38 14.83 -15.11
C ILE A 23 -17.05 14.74 -14.39
N LEU A 24 -17.00 14.83 -13.05
CA LEU A 24 -15.79 14.73 -12.28
C LEU A 24 -15.22 13.32 -12.38
N SER A 25 -14.03 13.20 -12.95
CA SER A 25 -13.28 11.95 -13.10
C SER A 25 -12.22 11.78 -12.02
N ALA A 26 -11.49 12.86 -11.69
CA ALA A 26 -10.50 12.83 -10.63
C ALA A 26 -10.38 14.19 -9.91
N LEU A 27 -10.05 14.12 -8.62
CA LEU A 27 -9.77 15.27 -7.78
C LEU A 27 -8.61 14.90 -6.84
N GLU A 28 -7.43 15.38 -7.19
CA GLU A 28 -6.17 15.06 -6.55
C GLU A 28 -5.59 16.27 -5.84
N PHE A 29 -4.78 16.03 -4.80
CA PHE A 29 -3.96 17.08 -4.24
C PHE A 29 -2.52 16.62 -4.03
N MET A 30 -1.61 17.57 -3.90
CA MET A 30 -0.24 17.37 -3.43
C MET A 30 0.25 18.63 -2.72
N ASP A 31 1.07 18.44 -1.69
CA ASP A 31 1.73 19.55 -1.02
C ASP A 31 2.93 20.06 -1.83
N GLN A 32 3.43 21.23 -1.43
CA GLN A 32 4.58 21.85 -2.08
C GLN A 32 5.81 20.93 -2.09
N ASP A 33 6.07 20.23 -0.97
CA ASP A 33 7.22 19.33 -0.85
C ASP A 33 7.14 18.17 -1.86
N SER A 34 5.94 17.62 -2.10
CA SER A 34 5.71 16.59 -3.11
C SER A 34 5.92 17.13 -4.52
N PHE A 35 5.35 18.29 -4.82
CA PHE A 35 5.46 18.95 -6.12
C PHE A 35 6.93 19.30 -6.44
N ASP A 36 7.64 19.93 -5.52
CA ASP A 36 9.03 20.33 -5.70
C ASP A 36 9.94 19.13 -5.95
N ARG A 37 9.66 17.99 -5.32
CA ARG A 37 10.46 16.77 -5.53
C ARG A 37 10.28 16.17 -6.92
N VAL A 38 9.10 16.31 -7.51
CA VAL A 38 8.86 15.92 -8.90
C VAL A 38 9.57 16.90 -9.84
N MET A 39 9.42 18.19 -9.61
CA MET A 39 10.02 19.23 -10.46
C MET A 39 11.55 19.22 -10.44
N HIS A 40 12.18 18.80 -9.34
CA HIS A 40 13.62 18.70 -9.19
C HIS A 40 14.18 17.29 -9.41
N ASN A 41 13.37 16.32 -9.84
CA ASN A 41 13.85 14.98 -10.12
C ASN A 41 14.61 14.97 -11.47
N PRO A 42 15.92 14.65 -11.50
CA PRO A 42 16.71 14.69 -12.73
C PRO A 42 16.29 13.65 -13.78
N SER A 43 15.49 12.67 -13.40
CA SER A 43 14.94 11.66 -14.34
C SER A 43 13.82 12.20 -15.21
N HIS A 44 13.26 13.36 -14.86
CA HIS A 44 12.13 13.97 -15.55
C HIS A 44 12.44 15.45 -15.87
N SER A 45 11.82 15.96 -16.93
CA SER A 45 11.94 17.37 -17.31
C SER A 45 10.54 17.91 -17.60
N PHE A 46 9.95 18.56 -16.63
CA PHE A 46 8.67 19.23 -16.77
C PHE A 46 8.86 20.74 -16.90
N ARG A 47 8.03 21.35 -17.74
CA ARG A 47 7.85 22.79 -17.67
C ARG A 47 6.98 23.10 -16.46
N ASP A 48 7.45 24.00 -15.61
CA ASP A 48 6.66 24.46 -14.47
C ASP A 48 5.39 25.17 -14.99
N PRO A 49 4.20 24.72 -14.58
CA PRO A 49 2.96 25.36 -14.97
C PRO A 49 2.70 26.68 -14.23
N PHE A 50 3.46 26.99 -13.17
CA PHE A 50 3.26 28.15 -12.31
C PHE A 50 4.51 29.04 -12.26
N GLU A 51 4.31 30.35 -12.14
CA GLU A 51 5.40 31.31 -11.98
C GLU A 51 5.96 31.35 -10.55
N LYS A 52 5.14 30.98 -9.55
CA LYS A 52 5.53 30.93 -8.15
C LYS A 52 5.15 29.59 -7.51
N ARG A 53 5.66 29.33 -6.32
CA ARG A 53 5.29 28.15 -5.52
C ARG A 53 4.05 28.43 -4.69
N TYR A 54 3.24 27.40 -4.53
CA TYR A 54 2.05 27.38 -3.68
C TYR A 54 2.19 26.32 -2.61
N PRO A 55 1.63 26.51 -1.42
CA PRO A 55 1.64 25.50 -0.35
C PRO A 55 0.98 24.19 -0.77
N MET A 56 -0.07 24.27 -1.61
CA MET A 56 -0.83 23.12 -2.09
C MET A 56 -1.15 23.24 -3.58
N TYR A 57 -1.30 22.09 -4.21
CA TYR A 57 -1.73 21.97 -5.59
C TYR A 57 -2.93 21.02 -5.70
N VAL A 58 -3.89 21.37 -6.54
CA VAL A 58 -5.08 20.56 -6.80
C VAL A 58 -5.14 20.26 -8.31
N LEU A 59 -5.21 18.98 -8.66
CA LEU A 59 -5.43 18.50 -10.01
C LEU A 59 -6.87 18.01 -10.14
N ILE A 60 -7.56 18.49 -11.18
CA ILE A 60 -8.96 18.14 -11.46
C ILE A 60 -9.02 17.59 -12.87
N GLU A 61 -9.66 16.43 -13.02
CA GLU A 61 -9.99 15.88 -14.32
C GLU A 61 -11.51 15.75 -14.46
N THR A 62 -11.99 16.13 -15.62
CA THR A 62 -13.39 15.95 -16.01
C THR A 62 -13.49 15.05 -17.23
N SER A 63 -14.50 14.18 -17.25
CA SER A 63 -14.76 13.26 -18.35
C SER A 63 -16.27 13.07 -18.50
N GLY A 64 -16.83 13.67 -19.55
CA GLY A 64 -18.25 13.58 -19.87
C GLY A 64 -18.47 13.11 -21.31
N SER A 65 -19.72 13.15 -21.75
CA SER A 65 -20.15 12.67 -23.08
C SER A 65 -20.35 13.78 -24.10
N ASN A 66 -20.24 15.04 -23.70
CA ASN A 66 -20.46 16.21 -24.55
C ASN A 66 -19.39 17.27 -24.26
N GLN A 67 -18.44 17.39 -25.18
CA GLN A 67 -17.27 18.25 -25.02
C GLN A 67 -17.63 19.73 -24.77
N ASP A 68 -18.61 20.28 -25.50
CA ASP A 68 -18.99 21.70 -25.35
C ASP A 68 -19.63 21.96 -23.97
N HIS A 69 -20.46 21.05 -23.52
CA HIS A 69 -21.08 21.11 -22.19
C HIS A 69 -20.02 20.97 -21.08
N ASP A 70 -19.11 20.03 -21.21
CA ASP A 70 -18.08 19.75 -20.23
C ASP A 70 -17.10 20.92 -20.12
N GLN A 71 -16.73 21.52 -21.27
CA GLN A 71 -15.91 22.71 -21.32
C GLN A 71 -16.57 23.94 -20.70
N ALA A 72 -17.88 24.16 -20.96
CA ALA A 72 -18.63 25.24 -20.32
C ALA A 72 -18.65 25.11 -18.80
N LYS A 73 -18.91 23.91 -18.27
CA LYS A 73 -18.89 23.64 -16.82
C LYS A 73 -17.52 23.84 -16.19
N LEU A 74 -16.46 23.43 -16.89
CA LEU A 74 -15.10 23.64 -16.41
C LEU A 74 -14.75 25.13 -16.39
N GLN A 75 -15.20 25.89 -17.39
CA GLN A 75 -15.01 27.35 -17.42
C GLN A 75 -15.76 28.04 -16.29
N ASP A 76 -17.03 27.71 -16.08
CA ASP A 76 -17.83 28.24 -14.95
C ASP A 76 -17.16 27.92 -13.60
N LEU A 77 -16.59 26.73 -13.43
CA LEU A 77 -15.84 26.38 -12.24
C LEU A 77 -14.58 27.25 -12.07
N VAL A 78 -13.79 27.40 -13.14
CA VAL A 78 -12.53 28.16 -13.11
C VAL A 78 -12.81 29.62 -12.76
N GLU A 79 -13.83 30.22 -13.39
CA GLU A 79 -14.26 31.58 -13.09
C GLU A 79 -14.71 31.75 -11.62
N ASP A 80 -15.58 30.83 -11.14
CA ASP A 80 -16.11 30.88 -9.76
C ASP A 80 -14.98 30.76 -8.71
N VAL A 81 -14.02 29.85 -8.89
CA VAL A 81 -12.96 29.65 -7.88
C VAL A 81 -11.89 30.75 -7.91
N LEU A 82 -11.64 31.37 -9.07
CA LEU A 82 -10.71 32.50 -9.19
C LEU A 82 -11.32 33.79 -8.67
N GLU A 83 -12.57 34.13 -9.06
CA GLU A 83 -13.25 35.34 -8.65
C GLU A 83 -13.50 35.38 -7.12
N ASN A 84 -13.78 34.24 -6.53
CA ASN A 84 -13.96 34.12 -5.08
C ASN A 84 -12.63 33.94 -4.30
N GLY A 85 -11.49 33.97 -4.98
CA GLY A 85 -10.18 33.84 -4.34
C GLY A 85 -9.92 32.49 -3.66
N ILE A 86 -10.66 31.45 -4.07
CA ILE A 86 -10.52 30.09 -3.53
C ILE A 86 -9.25 29.46 -4.05
N VAL A 87 -8.89 29.72 -5.30
CA VAL A 87 -7.60 29.35 -5.88
C VAL A 87 -6.80 30.60 -6.20
N ALA A 88 -5.49 30.53 -6.02
CA ALA A 88 -4.60 31.66 -6.25
C ALA A 88 -4.12 31.74 -7.71
N ASP A 89 -4.07 30.61 -8.39
CA ASP A 89 -3.62 30.46 -9.78
C ASP A 89 -4.17 29.17 -10.38
N GLY A 90 -4.18 29.06 -11.71
CA GLY A 90 -4.67 27.87 -12.37
C GLY A 90 -4.21 27.73 -13.82
N VAL A 91 -4.03 26.50 -14.23
CA VAL A 91 -3.72 26.14 -15.62
C VAL A 91 -4.75 25.15 -16.12
N VAL A 92 -5.35 25.43 -17.27
CA VAL A 92 -6.25 24.51 -17.97
C VAL A 92 -5.48 23.90 -19.13
N ALA A 93 -5.41 22.58 -19.21
CA ALA A 93 -4.77 21.87 -20.31
C ALA A 93 -5.46 22.22 -21.64
N GLN A 94 -4.66 22.66 -22.63
CA GLN A 94 -5.14 23.04 -23.97
C GLN A 94 -5.19 21.84 -24.94
N GLY A 95 -4.80 20.67 -24.47
CA GLY A 95 -4.81 19.43 -25.25
C GLY A 95 -4.24 18.25 -24.49
N GLU A 96 -4.36 17.08 -25.07
CA GLU A 96 -4.01 15.80 -24.46
C GLU A 96 -2.58 15.73 -23.92
N LYS A 97 -1.61 16.24 -24.67
CA LYS A 97 -0.21 16.25 -24.24
C LYS A 97 -0.01 17.01 -22.93
N GLN A 98 -0.61 18.19 -22.81
CA GLN A 98 -0.50 19.00 -21.60
C GLN A 98 -1.26 18.35 -20.43
N ALA A 99 -2.40 17.72 -20.70
CA ALA A 99 -3.14 16.96 -19.69
C ALA A 99 -2.29 15.80 -19.15
N GLN A 100 -1.63 15.04 -20.03
CA GLN A 100 -0.70 13.97 -19.63
C GLN A 100 0.51 14.49 -18.85
N GLU A 101 1.06 15.64 -19.20
CA GLU A 101 2.16 16.28 -18.45
C GLU A 101 1.70 16.66 -17.02
N LEU A 102 0.52 17.25 -16.86
CA LEU A 102 -0.04 17.58 -15.55
C LEU A 102 -0.30 16.32 -14.69
N TRP A 103 -0.86 15.27 -15.31
CA TRP A 103 -1.04 13.97 -14.63
C TRP A 103 0.30 13.35 -14.23
N SER A 104 1.29 13.37 -15.11
CA SER A 104 2.61 12.83 -14.82
C SER A 104 3.26 13.51 -13.61
N MET A 105 3.05 14.81 -13.41
CA MET A 105 3.53 15.50 -12.19
C MET A 105 2.94 14.89 -10.92
N ARG A 106 1.66 14.46 -10.94
CA ARG A 106 1.01 13.81 -9.80
C ARG A 106 1.43 12.35 -9.64
N GLU A 107 1.49 11.59 -10.72
CA GLU A 107 1.78 10.17 -10.72
C GLU A 107 3.24 9.86 -10.36
N LEU A 108 4.18 10.75 -10.69
CA LEU A 108 5.61 10.55 -10.42
C LEU A 108 6.05 10.99 -9.02
N VAL A 109 5.13 11.44 -8.16
CA VAL A 109 5.44 11.74 -6.74
C VAL A 109 6.07 10.53 -6.05
N PRO A 110 5.49 9.31 -6.05
CA PRO A 110 6.06 8.16 -5.36
C PRO A 110 7.47 7.79 -5.83
N GLU A 111 7.73 7.88 -7.15
CA GLU A 111 9.04 7.61 -7.73
C GLU A 111 10.06 8.67 -7.33
N SER A 112 9.68 9.94 -7.41
CA SER A 112 10.54 11.07 -7.06
C SER A 112 10.92 11.07 -5.58
N LEU A 113 10.01 10.66 -4.69
CA LEU A 113 10.32 10.47 -3.28
C LEU A 113 11.28 9.30 -3.07
N THR A 114 11.08 8.19 -3.75
CA THR A 114 11.91 6.99 -3.65
C THR A 114 13.33 7.23 -4.17
N ALA A 115 13.51 8.07 -5.19
CA ALA A 115 14.81 8.46 -5.71
C ALA A 115 15.67 9.24 -4.69
N GLN A 116 15.06 9.82 -3.66
CA GLN A 116 15.76 10.61 -2.64
C GLN A 116 16.18 9.83 -1.41
N GLY A 117 15.72 8.60 -1.24
CA GLY A 117 16.09 7.78 -0.10
C GLY A 117 15.06 6.71 0.24
N LYS A 118 15.07 6.27 1.49
CA LYS A 118 14.07 5.33 2.01
C LYS A 118 12.77 6.05 2.32
N VAL A 119 11.66 5.54 1.80
CA VAL A 119 10.33 6.09 2.06
C VAL A 119 9.55 5.14 2.98
N TYR A 120 9.01 5.68 4.07
CA TYR A 120 7.99 5.04 4.90
C TYR A 120 6.64 5.53 4.39
N LYS A 121 5.82 4.60 3.90
CA LYS A 121 4.57 4.89 3.19
C LYS A 121 3.37 4.51 4.04
N TYR A 122 2.46 5.44 4.21
CA TYR A 122 1.18 5.23 4.88
C TYR A 122 0.05 5.65 3.95
N ASP A 123 -0.83 4.71 3.69
CA ASP A 123 -2.04 4.87 2.92
C ASP A 123 -3.21 4.86 3.89
N VAL A 124 -3.79 6.02 4.14
CA VAL A 124 -4.83 6.22 5.15
C VAL A 124 -5.99 7.02 4.58
N SER A 125 -7.18 6.87 5.16
CA SER A 125 -8.28 7.78 4.87
C SER A 125 -8.70 8.53 6.13
N LEU A 126 -9.02 9.81 5.97
CA LEU A 126 -9.37 10.72 7.05
C LEU A 126 -10.54 11.61 6.61
N PRO A 127 -11.36 12.12 7.54
CA PRO A 127 -12.24 13.24 7.17
C PRO A 127 -11.46 14.35 6.47
N LEU A 128 -12.04 14.93 5.43
CA LEU A 128 -11.33 15.86 4.54
C LEU A 128 -10.68 17.02 5.30
N GLU A 129 -11.33 17.52 6.32
CA GLU A 129 -10.85 18.60 7.21
C GLU A 129 -9.62 18.23 8.03
N HIS A 130 -9.39 16.93 8.29
CA HIS A 130 -8.25 16.42 9.05
C HIS A 130 -7.16 15.77 8.17
N MET A 131 -7.40 15.73 6.87
CA MET A 131 -6.54 14.94 5.96
C MET A 131 -5.09 15.40 5.99
N TYR A 132 -4.84 16.71 5.99
CA TYR A 132 -3.49 17.26 6.03
C TYR A 132 -2.95 17.48 7.45
N GLU A 133 -3.84 17.59 8.44
CA GLU A 133 -3.46 17.68 9.86
C GLU A 133 -2.56 16.53 10.27
N LEU A 134 -2.79 15.32 9.75
CA LEU A 134 -1.92 14.16 10.00
C LEU A 134 -0.49 14.39 9.49
N VAL A 135 -0.32 15.05 8.34
CA VAL A 135 1.00 15.38 7.79
C VAL A 135 1.73 16.31 8.73
N GLU A 136 1.06 17.38 9.19
CA GLU A 136 1.62 18.37 10.12
C GLU A 136 1.99 17.74 11.47
N VAL A 137 1.12 16.89 12.02
CA VAL A 137 1.34 16.19 13.29
C VAL A 137 2.55 15.25 13.18
N VAL A 138 2.70 14.55 12.05
CA VAL A 138 3.86 13.67 11.82
C VAL A 138 5.14 14.48 11.58
N GLU A 139 5.06 15.61 10.90
CA GLU A 139 6.19 16.53 10.74
C GLU A 139 6.71 17.02 12.12
N HIS A 140 5.81 17.50 12.98
CA HIS A 140 6.15 17.89 14.36
C HIS A 140 6.76 16.73 15.14
N ARG A 141 6.15 15.52 15.03
CA ARG A 141 6.67 14.32 15.69
C ARG A 141 8.11 14.00 15.27
N MET A 142 8.46 14.16 14.00
CA MET A 142 9.81 13.90 13.52
C MET A 142 10.81 14.94 14.05
N VAL A 143 10.39 16.19 14.21
CA VAL A 143 11.19 17.24 14.84
C VAL A 143 11.39 16.96 16.33
N ASP A 144 10.31 16.73 17.07
CA ASP A 144 10.31 16.54 18.54
C ASP A 144 11.12 15.32 18.97
N THR A 145 11.09 14.26 18.18
CA THR A 145 11.89 13.05 18.43
C THR A 145 13.34 13.16 17.96
N GLY A 146 13.73 14.29 17.37
CA GLY A 146 15.06 14.51 16.81
C GLY A 146 15.35 13.69 15.53
N MET A 147 14.32 13.11 14.91
CA MET A 147 14.45 12.34 13.66
C MET A 147 14.59 13.29 12.44
N LYS A 148 14.08 14.51 12.53
CA LYS A 148 14.27 15.58 11.52
C LYS A 148 15.06 16.73 12.15
N PRO A 149 16.40 16.65 12.26
CA PRO A 149 17.20 17.66 12.89
C PRO A 149 17.33 18.92 12.02
N ALA A 150 17.54 20.06 12.65
CA ALA A 150 17.84 21.33 11.98
C ALA A 150 19.15 21.28 11.15
N LEU A 151 20.08 20.41 11.53
CA LEU A 151 21.33 20.14 10.80
C LEU A 151 21.27 18.75 10.16
N LYS A 152 21.57 18.68 8.86
CA LYS A 152 21.58 17.43 8.09
C LYS A 152 22.59 16.45 8.69
N GLN A 153 22.09 15.35 9.26
CA GLN A 153 22.89 14.22 9.73
C GLN A 153 22.46 12.96 8.97
N PRO A 154 23.37 12.03 8.63
CA PRO A 154 23.03 10.80 7.95
C PRO A 154 21.99 9.96 8.72
N GLY A 155 21.05 9.37 8.01
CA GLY A 155 20.04 8.47 8.58
C GLY A 155 18.80 9.15 9.14
N PHE A 156 18.62 10.46 8.91
CA PHE A 156 17.47 11.22 9.39
C PHE A 156 16.41 11.47 8.32
N VAL A 157 15.23 11.86 8.79
CA VAL A 157 14.10 12.25 7.94
C VAL A 157 14.44 13.54 7.19
N LYS A 158 14.25 13.51 5.89
CA LYS A 158 14.46 14.62 4.96
C LYS A 158 13.20 15.44 4.76
N ALA A 159 12.05 14.75 4.71
CA ALA A 159 10.75 15.34 4.49
C ALA A 159 9.62 14.45 4.99
N VAL A 160 8.49 15.08 5.28
CA VAL A 160 7.18 14.48 5.42
C VAL A 160 6.30 15.08 4.35
N CYS A 161 5.77 14.27 3.46
CA CYS A 161 5.03 14.70 2.28
C CYS A 161 3.62 14.11 2.29
N GLY A 162 2.65 14.93 1.87
CA GLY A 162 1.26 14.53 1.73
C GLY A 162 0.72 14.80 0.33
N TYR A 163 0.16 13.77 -0.28
CA TYR A 163 -0.58 13.86 -1.53
C TYR A 163 -1.67 12.80 -1.54
N GLY A 164 -2.62 12.88 -2.44
CA GLY A 164 -3.66 11.85 -2.50
C GLY A 164 -4.93 12.28 -3.18
N HIS A 165 -5.97 11.48 -2.97
CA HIS A 165 -7.26 11.58 -3.62
C HIS A 165 -8.24 12.34 -2.73
N VAL A 166 -8.54 13.59 -3.08
CA VAL A 166 -9.51 14.40 -2.33
C VAL A 166 -10.94 13.84 -2.48
N GLY A 167 -11.19 13.16 -3.61
CA GLY A 167 -12.49 12.60 -3.95
C GLY A 167 -13.03 11.62 -2.91
N ASP A 168 -12.17 10.75 -2.39
CA ASP A 168 -12.48 9.69 -1.40
C ASP A 168 -11.71 9.87 -0.08
N CYS A 169 -11.06 11.02 0.11
CA CYS A 169 -10.35 11.37 1.33
C CYS A 169 -9.15 10.44 1.64
N ASN A 170 -8.51 9.89 0.61
CA ASN A 170 -7.32 9.07 0.73
C ASN A 170 -6.06 9.93 0.76
N LEU A 171 -5.30 9.81 1.83
CA LEU A 171 -4.00 10.46 2.02
C LEU A 171 -2.87 9.43 1.86
N HIS A 172 -1.96 9.69 0.94
CA HIS A 172 -0.66 9.06 0.87
C HIS A 172 0.34 9.89 1.68
N LEU A 173 0.51 9.53 2.94
CA LEU A 173 1.52 10.12 3.81
C LEU A 173 2.86 9.41 3.61
N ASN A 174 3.90 10.15 3.27
CA ASN A 174 5.22 9.61 2.99
C ASN A 174 6.29 10.32 3.82
N VAL A 175 7.05 9.55 4.57
CA VAL A 175 8.20 10.05 5.33
C VAL A 175 9.48 9.61 4.64
N VAL A 176 10.22 10.56 4.09
CA VAL A 176 11.46 10.32 3.35
C VAL A 176 12.64 10.44 4.27
N ALA A 177 13.41 9.37 4.42
CA ALA A 177 14.64 9.34 5.19
C ALA A 177 15.85 9.04 4.30
N ASP A 178 17.04 9.37 4.78
CA ASP A 178 18.29 9.07 4.06
C ASP A 178 18.44 7.56 3.83
N GLN A 179 18.17 6.77 4.87
CA GLN A 179 18.19 5.32 4.86
C GLN A 179 17.17 4.76 5.84
N TYR A 180 16.90 3.45 5.75
CA TYR A 180 16.03 2.78 6.71
C TYR A 180 16.63 2.84 8.13
N SER A 181 15.79 3.15 9.10
CA SER A 181 16.13 3.20 10.51
C SER A 181 14.99 2.68 11.38
N ASN A 182 15.27 1.69 12.23
CA ASN A 182 14.33 1.20 13.24
C ASN A 182 13.89 2.30 14.20
N LYS A 183 14.73 3.34 14.43
CA LYS A 183 14.38 4.47 15.30
C LYS A 183 13.30 5.34 14.66
N VAL A 184 13.43 5.60 13.36
CA VAL A 184 12.41 6.34 12.60
C VAL A 184 11.10 5.55 12.57
N GLU A 185 11.15 4.26 12.25
CA GLU A 185 9.96 3.40 12.27
C GLU A 185 9.28 3.39 13.65
N ALA A 186 10.03 3.22 14.74
CA ALA A 186 9.50 3.24 16.11
C ALA A 186 8.95 4.63 16.53
N ALA A 187 9.40 5.71 15.91
CA ALA A 187 8.83 7.04 16.13
C ALA A 187 7.52 7.25 15.36
N LEU A 188 7.36 6.57 14.22
CA LEU A 188 6.18 6.61 13.35
C LEU A 188 5.10 5.63 13.81
N GLU A 189 5.48 4.42 14.24
CA GLU A 189 4.53 3.37 14.64
C GLU A 189 4.66 3.04 16.13
N PRO A 190 3.56 3.00 16.90
CA PRO A 190 2.17 3.08 16.47
C PRO A 190 1.59 4.49 16.34
N PHE A 191 2.38 5.54 16.53
CA PHE A 191 1.93 6.93 16.60
C PHE A 191 0.96 7.33 15.48
N ILE A 192 1.31 7.04 14.21
CA ILE A 192 0.42 7.35 13.06
C ILE A 192 -0.92 6.66 13.20
N TYR A 193 -0.95 5.40 13.61
CA TYR A 193 -2.22 4.64 13.76
C TYR A 193 -3.08 5.21 14.89
N GLU A 194 -2.46 5.68 15.97
CA GLU A 194 -3.13 6.35 17.09
C GLU A 194 -3.75 7.68 16.66
N GLN A 195 -3.02 8.49 15.86
CA GLN A 195 -3.54 9.74 15.31
C GLN A 195 -4.71 9.48 14.34
N VAL A 196 -4.56 8.52 13.43
CA VAL A 196 -5.65 8.13 12.51
C VAL A 196 -6.89 7.69 13.26
N GLN A 197 -6.73 6.92 14.33
CA GLN A 197 -7.84 6.52 15.19
C GLN A 197 -8.50 7.72 15.90
N ALA A 198 -7.71 8.64 16.44
CA ALA A 198 -8.21 9.84 17.10
C ALA A 198 -8.98 10.76 16.15
N MET A 199 -8.57 10.82 14.88
CA MET A 199 -9.23 11.55 13.80
C MET A 199 -10.38 10.76 13.14
N HIS A 200 -10.79 9.62 13.70
CA HIS A 200 -11.85 8.75 13.15
C HIS A 200 -11.59 8.23 11.73
N GLY A 201 -10.33 8.08 11.34
CA GLY A 201 -9.91 7.62 10.04
C GLY A 201 -9.74 6.11 9.89
N SER A 202 -9.19 5.70 8.77
CA SER A 202 -8.80 4.31 8.48
C SER A 202 -7.29 4.22 8.26
N ILE A 203 -6.64 3.24 8.90
CA ILE A 203 -5.20 2.98 8.74
C ILE A 203 -4.83 2.34 7.40
N SER A 204 -5.82 2.04 6.57
CA SER A 204 -5.63 1.61 5.18
C SER A 204 -6.83 2.07 4.37
N ALA A 205 -6.58 2.96 3.40
CA ALA A 205 -7.61 3.45 2.48
C ALA A 205 -7.85 2.42 1.36
N GLU A 206 -6.87 2.23 0.48
CA GLU A 206 -6.99 1.38 -0.71
C GLU A 206 -6.02 0.19 -0.74
N HIS A 207 -4.81 0.31 -0.13
CA HIS A 207 -3.76 -0.71 -0.24
C HIS A 207 -4.02 -1.99 0.56
N GLY A 208 -4.97 -1.98 1.50
CA GLY A 208 -5.25 -3.09 2.40
C GLY A 208 -4.22 -3.25 3.52
N LEU A 209 -4.48 -4.19 4.42
CA LEU A 209 -3.63 -4.40 5.60
C LEU A 209 -2.40 -5.26 5.30
N GLY A 210 -2.51 -6.18 4.36
CA GLY A 210 -1.46 -7.15 4.08
C GLY A 210 -1.07 -7.97 5.32
N VAL A 211 0.22 -8.29 5.42
CA VAL A 211 0.82 -8.93 6.59
C VAL A 211 1.31 -7.89 7.59
N MET A 212 1.73 -6.72 7.12
CA MET A 212 2.38 -5.70 7.95
C MET A 212 1.42 -5.02 8.94
N LYS A 213 0.15 -4.83 8.56
CA LYS A 213 -0.84 -4.09 9.36
C LYS A 213 -1.97 -4.99 9.90
N ALA A 214 -1.87 -6.31 9.73
CA ALA A 214 -2.94 -7.22 10.12
C ALA A 214 -3.23 -7.21 11.64
N ASP A 215 -2.21 -7.00 12.47
CA ASP A 215 -2.32 -6.84 13.92
C ASP A 215 -2.79 -5.43 14.34
N LYS A 216 -2.79 -4.46 13.43
CA LYS A 216 -3.19 -3.07 13.65
C LYS A 216 -4.67 -2.79 13.31
N ILE A 217 -5.40 -3.78 12.79
CA ILE A 217 -6.80 -3.61 12.35
C ILE A 217 -7.71 -3.00 13.43
N GLY A 218 -7.39 -3.24 14.70
CA GLY A 218 -8.13 -2.72 15.86
C GLY A 218 -8.12 -1.20 15.98
N TYR A 219 -7.18 -0.48 15.36
CA TYR A 219 -7.17 0.97 15.33
C TYR A 219 -8.31 1.57 14.49
N THR A 220 -8.83 0.79 13.52
CA THR A 220 -9.87 1.29 12.59
C THR A 220 -11.19 0.54 12.74
N LYS A 221 -11.14 -0.76 13.02
CA LYS A 221 -12.32 -1.62 12.98
C LYS A 221 -12.74 -2.05 14.37
N HIS A 222 -14.03 -1.92 14.65
CA HIS A 222 -14.62 -2.44 15.88
C HIS A 222 -14.46 -3.97 15.97
N ALA A 223 -14.25 -4.49 17.18
CA ALA A 223 -14.02 -5.91 17.42
C ALA A 223 -15.07 -6.83 16.79
N THR A 224 -16.33 -6.41 16.77
CA THR A 224 -17.43 -7.15 16.12
C THR A 224 -17.21 -7.28 14.60
N ALA A 225 -16.79 -6.20 13.93
CA ALA A 225 -16.50 -6.23 12.50
C ALA A 225 -15.33 -7.19 12.20
N VAL A 226 -14.27 -7.12 13.02
CA VAL A 226 -13.12 -8.03 12.90
C VAL A 226 -13.54 -9.48 13.06
N LYS A 227 -14.43 -9.77 14.02
CA LYS A 227 -14.98 -11.11 14.22
C LYS A 227 -15.71 -11.62 12.96
N TYR A 228 -16.57 -10.81 12.36
CA TYR A 228 -17.26 -11.19 11.12
C TYR A 228 -16.29 -11.37 9.94
N MET A 229 -15.26 -10.53 9.81
CA MET A 229 -14.22 -10.72 8.80
C MET A 229 -13.51 -12.08 8.96
N GLU A 230 -13.23 -12.48 10.19
CA GLU A 230 -12.66 -13.81 10.50
C GLU A 230 -13.61 -14.96 10.15
N GLU A 231 -14.90 -14.81 10.45
CA GLU A 231 -15.92 -15.82 10.14
C GLU A 231 -16.07 -15.99 8.63
N VAL A 232 -16.12 -14.89 7.86
CA VAL A 232 -16.14 -14.92 6.40
C VAL A 232 -14.87 -15.59 5.86
N LYS A 233 -13.70 -15.20 6.36
CA LYS A 233 -12.43 -15.84 5.96
C LYS A 233 -12.46 -17.34 6.25
N ARG A 234 -12.97 -17.76 7.39
CA ARG A 234 -13.07 -19.18 7.77
C ARG A 234 -14.05 -19.97 6.91
N LEU A 235 -15.13 -19.31 6.44
CA LEU A 235 -16.10 -19.94 5.55
C LEU A 235 -15.45 -20.35 4.21
N PHE A 236 -14.60 -19.50 3.63
CA PHE A 236 -13.93 -19.76 2.36
C PHE A 236 -12.61 -20.51 2.48
N ASP A 237 -11.94 -20.40 3.62
CA ASP A 237 -10.61 -20.98 3.87
C ASP A 237 -10.54 -21.60 5.26
N PRO A 238 -11.31 -22.67 5.54
CA PRO A 238 -11.34 -23.30 6.87
C PRO A 238 -9.98 -23.87 7.31
N GLN A 239 -9.14 -24.23 6.35
CA GLN A 239 -7.79 -24.75 6.60
C GLN A 239 -6.71 -23.67 6.66
N ARG A 240 -7.07 -22.42 6.36
CA ARG A 240 -6.16 -21.25 6.38
C ARG A 240 -4.95 -21.36 5.47
N LEU A 241 -5.14 -21.93 4.30
CA LEU A 241 -4.10 -22.13 3.30
C LEU A 241 -3.97 -20.94 2.33
N LEU A 242 -5.05 -20.18 2.15
CA LEU A 242 -5.10 -19.07 1.19
C LEU A 242 -4.65 -17.77 1.88
N ASN A 243 -3.59 -17.16 1.37
CA ASN A 243 -3.04 -15.91 1.89
C ASN A 243 -2.94 -15.91 3.45
N PRO A 244 -2.15 -16.78 4.03
CA PRO A 244 -2.02 -16.90 5.47
C PRO A 244 -1.50 -15.59 6.08
N TYR A 245 -1.91 -15.31 7.34
CA TYR A 245 -1.52 -14.12 8.11
C TYR A 245 -2.06 -12.78 7.59
N LYS A 246 -2.85 -12.75 6.52
CA LYS A 246 -3.58 -11.56 6.09
C LYS A 246 -4.96 -11.52 6.73
N VAL A 247 -5.53 -10.33 6.90
CA VAL A 247 -6.77 -10.02 7.60
C VAL A 247 -6.60 -9.97 9.13
N ARG A 248 -5.95 -10.92 9.75
CA ARG A 248 -5.52 -10.92 11.15
C ARG A 248 -4.32 -11.85 11.36
N THR A 249 -3.42 -11.47 12.25
CA THR A 249 -2.41 -12.38 12.79
C THR A 249 -3.09 -13.41 13.67
N TRP A 250 -3.28 -14.60 13.14
CA TRP A 250 -3.68 -15.73 13.95
C TRP A 250 -2.52 -16.03 14.90
N GLN A 251 -2.80 -16.01 16.20
CA GLN A 251 -1.84 -16.61 17.11
C GLN A 251 -1.58 -18.02 16.60
N LEU A 252 -0.33 -18.28 16.21
CA LEU A 252 0.12 -19.65 15.95
C LEU A 252 -0.32 -20.48 17.13
N THR A 253 -1.17 -21.49 16.91
CA THR A 253 -1.45 -22.44 18.00
C THR A 253 -0.10 -22.87 18.54
N PRO A 254 0.08 -23.05 19.86
CA PRO A 254 1.38 -23.33 20.48
C PRO A 254 2.17 -24.46 19.80
N VAL A 255 1.49 -25.37 19.12
CA VAL A 255 2.07 -26.47 18.35
C VAL A 255 2.88 -25.98 17.13
N PHE A 256 2.39 -24.97 16.40
CA PHE A 256 3.14 -24.43 15.27
C PHE A 256 4.23 -23.43 15.68
N ALA A 257 4.00 -22.65 16.75
CA ALA A 257 5.03 -21.78 17.31
C ALA A 257 6.22 -22.59 17.81
N HIS A 258 6.00 -23.78 18.36
CA HIS A 258 7.07 -24.65 18.84
C HIS A 258 7.84 -25.33 17.69
N ALA A 259 7.16 -25.71 16.61
CA ALA A 259 7.80 -26.25 15.41
C ALA A 259 8.69 -25.23 14.71
N LEU A 260 8.23 -23.96 14.61
CA LEU A 260 9.01 -22.89 13.98
C LEU A 260 10.11 -22.34 14.89
N SER A 261 9.91 -22.27 16.21
CA SER A 261 10.96 -21.81 17.13
C SER A 261 12.16 -22.75 17.21
N GLY A 262 11.92 -24.06 16.97
CA GLY A 262 12.98 -25.07 16.85
C GLY A 262 13.81 -24.91 15.56
N VAL A 263 13.20 -24.43 14.49
CA VAL A 263 13.86 -24.27 13.19
C VAL A 263 14.67 -22.96 13.10
N PHE A 264 14.22 -21.89 13.76
CA PHE A 264 14.86 -20.57 13.67
C PHE A 264 15.89 -20.27 14.78
N ARG A 265 16.07 -21.13 15.79
CA ARG A 265 16.96 -20.89 16.93
C ARG A 265 18.40 -21.39 16.79
N LYS A 266 18.79 -22.02 15.69
CA LYS A 266 20.19 -22.45 15.50
C LYS A 266 20.73 -22.07 14.13
N GLU A 267 21.53 -21.02 14.15
CA GLU A 267 22.76 -20.76 13.39
C GLU A 267 22.91 -21.26 11.95
N LYS A 268 23.32 -20.28 11.08
CA LYS A 268 24.32 -20.47 10.02
C LYS A 268 24.60 -21.92 9.62
N ILE A 269 23.75 -22.55 8.86
CA ILE A 269 24.20 -23.67 8.01
C ILE A 269 23.26 -23.76 6.81
N TYR A 270 23.82 -23.60 5.62
CA TYR A 270 23.23 -24.00 4.36
C TYR A 270 23.08 -25.52 4.36
N LYS A 271 21.92 -26.03 4.66
CA LYS A 271 21.56 -27.43 4.42
C LYS A 271 20.09 -27.53 4.06
N SER A 272 19.81 -28.35 3.03
CA SER A 272 18.46 -28.78 2.69
C SER A 272 17.84 -29.52 3.89
N ALA A 273 16.76 -28.99 4.43
CA ALA A 273 15.98 -29.68 5.46
C ALA A 273 14.83 -30.43 4.78
N HIS A 274 14.84 -31.75 4.92
CA HIS A 274 13.68 -32.58 4.61
C HIS A 274 12.75 -32.59 5.83
N VAL A 275 11.55 -32.08 5.69
CA VAL A 275 10.50 -32.18 6.71
C VAL A 275 9.52 -33.25 6.27
N GLU A 276 9.49 -34.34 6.98
CA GLU A 276 8.54 -35.42 6.78
C GLU A 276 7.31 -35.20 7.66
N LEU A 277 6.19 -34.89 7.04
CA LEU A 277 4.92 -34.66 7.74
C LEU A 277 4.07 -35.93 7.62
N HIS A 278 3.90 -36.66 8.73
CA HIS A 278 2.91 -37.73 8.81
C HIS A 278 1.55 -37.17 9.20
N LEU A 279 0.65 -37.06 8.25
CA LEU A 279 -0.77 -36.76 8.53
C LEU A 279 -1.49 -38.05 8.91
N LEU A 280 -1.57 -38.31 10.21
CA LEU A 280 -2.43 -39.33 10.79
C LEU A 280 -3.63 -38.66 11.40
N HIS A 281 -4.72 -38.50 10.65
CA HIS A 281 -6.08 -38.37 11.24
C HIS A 281 -7.17 -38.61 10.19
N ASN A 282 -7.98 -39.61 10.48
CA ASN A 282 -9.31 -39.88 9.88
C ASN A 282 -9.40 -40.15 8.39
N LEU A 283 -8.55 -41.02 7.88
CA LEU A 283 -8.80 -41.69 6.60
C LEU A 283 -9.17 -43.16 6.85
N PRO A 284 -10.10 -43.74 6.07
CA PRO A 284 -10.42 -45.15 6.19
C PRO A 284 -9.20 -45.99 5.93
N PRO A 285 -9.11 -47.24 6.44
CA PRO A 285 -7.86 -48.02 6.67
C PRO A 285 -7.05 -48.43 5.44
N CYS A 286 -7.25 -47.82 4.28
CA CYS A 286 -6.56 -48.18 3.03
C CYS A 286 -5.79 -47.07 2.31
N ARG A 287 -5.60 -45.88 2.89
CA ARG A 287 -4.87 -44.79 2.20
C ARG A 287 -3.95 -44.03 3.13
N THR A 288 -2.67 -44.35 3.09
CA THR A 288 -1.62 -43.45 3.61
C THR A 288 -1.08 -42.62 2.44
N ALA A 289 -1.27 -41.29 2.50
CA ALA A 289 -0.61 -40.36 1.59
C ALA A 289 0.62 -39.78 2.29
N ARG A 290 1.78 -39.88 1.68
CA ARG A 290 3.04 -39.31 2.15
C ARG A 290 3.29 -38.04 1.32
N ILE A 291 3.26 -36.89 1.93
CA ILE A 291 3.61 -35.60 1.29
C ILE A 291 5.04 -35.28 1.68
N VAL A 292 5.95 -35.29 0.74
CA VAL A 292 7.33 -34.83 0.95
C VAL A 292 7.46 -33.43 0.44
N MET A 293 7.70 -32.48 1.36
CA MET A 293 8.00 -31.08 1.02
C MET A 293 9.52 -30.92 0.99
N THR A 294 10.05 -30.60 -0.18
CA THR A 294 11.47 -30.29 -0.33
C THR A 294 11.62 -28.79 -0.54
N TRP A 295 12.34 -28.14 0.36
CA TRP A 295 12.70 -26.74 0.25
C TRP A 295 14.06 -26.62 -0.42
N VAL A 296 14.14 -25.90 -1.52
CA VAL A 296 15.42 -25.60 -2.17
C VAL A 296 15.63 -24.10 -2.10
N MET A 297 16.65 -23.69 -1.35
CA MET A 297 17.14 -22.32 -1.38
C MET A 297 18.15 -22.18 -2.50
N LEU A 298 17.83 -21.39 -3.51
CA LEU A 298 18.75 -21.01 -4.56
C LEU A 298 19.33 -19.62 -4.26
N PRO A 299 20.67 -19.49 -4.15
CA PRO A 299 21.29 -18.18 -4.01
C PRO A 299 21.24 -17.44 -5.35
N ILE A 300 20.48 -16.36 -5.41
CA ILE A 300 20.54 -15.41 -6.53
C ILE A 300 21.26 -14.16 -6.06
N VAL A 301 22.41 -13.94 -6.70
CA VAL A 301 23.27 -12.76 -6.67
C VAL A 301 22.86 -11.61 -5.73
N LYS A 302 23.61 -11.52 -4.63
CA LYS A 302 23.77 -10.35 -3.74
C LYS A 302 22.57 -9.71 -3.05
N ARG A 303 21.43 -10.28 -2.80
CA ARG A 303 20.44 -9.79 -1.80
C ARG A 303 19.00 -10.28 -1.93
N ALA A 304 18.73 -11.27 -2.76
CA ALA A 304 17.40 -11.88 -2.81
C ALA A 304 17.49 -13.39 -2.68
N TYR A 305 16.66 -13.97 -1.82
CA TYR A 305 16.48 -15.43 -1.74
C TYR A 305 15.14 -15.76 -2.36
N ILE A 306 15.13 -16.63 -3.37
CA ILE A 306 13.89 -17.21 -3.88
C ILE A 306 13.70 -18.55 -3.19
N MET A 307 12.58 -18.70 -2.53
CA MET A 307 12.17 -19.95 -1.92
C MET A 307 11.26 -20.68 -2.91
N CYS A 308 11.76 -21.76 -3.47
CA CYS A 308 10.97 -22.60 -4.37
C CYS A 308 10.39 -23.76 -3.58
N LEU A 309 9.07 -23.86 -3.52
CA LEU A 309 8.36 -24.98 -2.91
C LEU A 309 8.00 -25.95 -4.01
N THR A 310 8.64 -27.12 -4.03
CA THR A 310 8.18 -28.25 -4.86
C THR A 310 7.40 -29.21 -4.00
N MET A 311 6.11 -29.33 -4.27
CA MET A 311 5.28 -30.39 -3.71
C MET A 311 5.35 -31.62 -4.64
N GLN A 312 5.89 -32.70 -4.16
CA GLN A 312 5.83 -33.97 -4.84
C GLN A 312 4.90 -34.91 -4.07
N ALA A 313 3.71 -35.14 -4.64
CA ALA A 313 2.82 -36.18 -4.11
C ALA A 313 3.26 -37.54 -4.65
N VAL A 314 3.82 -38.33 -3.79
CA VAL A 314 4.15 -39.74 -4.11
C VAL A 314 3.00 -40.61 -3.60
N GLN A 315 2.18 -41.09 -4.51
CA GLN A 315 1.15 -42.07 -4.19
C GLN A 315 1.77 -43.47 -4.21
N LEU A 316 2.03 -44.02 -3.05
CA LEU A 316 2.40 -45.40 -2.93
C LEU A 316 1.12 -46.26 -2.89
N CYS A 317 0.80 -46.90 -4.02
CA CYS A 317 -0.19 -47.97 -4.02
C CYS A 317 0.49 -49.28 -3.62
N TYR A 318 0.11 -49.80 -2.48
CA TYR A 318 0.34 -51.25 -2.20
C TYR A 318 -0.77 -52.04 -2.92
N PRO A 319 -0.45 -53.22 -3.42
CA PRO A 319 -1.39 -54.02 -4.19
C PRO A 319 -2.52 -54.54 -3.31
N CYS A 320 -3.66 -53.88 -3.30
CA CYS A 320 -4.90 -54.47 -2.84
C CYS A 320 -5.43 -55.39 -3.94
N ARG A 321 -5.56 -56.69 -3.64
CA ARG A 321 -6.30 -57.62 -4.45
C ARG A 321 -7.80 -57.30 -4.35
N CYS A 322 -8.28 -56.43 -5.22
CA CYS A 322 -9.71 -56.28 -5.53
C CYS A 322 -9.86 -56.26 -7.05
N PRO A 323 -10.71 -57.10 -7.65
CA PRO A 323 -10.91 -57.11 -9.09
C PRO A 323 -11.81 -55.93 -9.52
N GLY A 324 -11.28 -55.12 -10.42
CA GLY A 324 -12.05 -54.09 -11.12
C GLY A 324 -11.69 -52.67 -10.72
N PHE A 325 -11.09 -51.99 -11.65
CA PHE A 325 -10.70 -50.55 -11.70
C PHE A 325 -9.25 -50.22 -11.29
N CYS A 326 -8.37 -50.31 -12.26
CA CYS A 326 -7.03 -49.72 -12.19
C CYS A 326 -7.05 -48.41 -13.02
N TRP A 327 -7.01 -47.26 -12.36
CA TRP A 327 -6.69 -46.01 -13.02
C TRP A 327 -5.20 -45.72 -12.86
N ARG A 328 -4.47 -45.80 -13.96
CA ARG A 328 -3.10 -45.25 -14.04
C ARG A 328 -3.21 -43.75 -14.34
N SER A 329 -2.80 -42.91 -13.44
CA SER A 329 -2.39 -41.55 -13.77
C SER A 329 -1.25 -41.14 -12.84
N SER A 330 -0.03 -41.23 -13.35
CA SER A 330 1.12 -40.53 -12.83
C SER A 330 1.07 -39.10 -13.33
N GLY A 331 0.48 -38.20 -12.54
CA GLY A 331 0.42 -36.75 -12.80
C GLY A 331 1.37 -36.02 -11.85
N CYS A 332 2.47 -35.51 -12.38
CA CYS A 332 3.32 -34.57 -11.68
C CYS A 332 2.71 -33.18 -11.83
N LEU A 333 2.08 -32.65 -10.79
CA LEU A 333 1.59 -31.25 -10.76
C LEU A 333 2.77 -30.35 -10.38
N ARG A 334 3.33 -29.65 -11.37
CA ARG A 334 4.27 -28.55 -11.14
C ARG A 334 3.49 -27.27 -10.99
N PHE A 335 3.45 -26.70 -9.82
CA PHE A 335 3.02 -25.34 -9.60
C PHE A 335 4.25 -24.42 -9.69
N GLY A 336 4.33 -23.64 -10.75
CA GLY A 336 5.32 -22.58 -10.87
C GLY A 336 4.79 -21.32 -10.20
N LEU A 337 5.48 -20.84 -9.17
CA LEU A 337 5.24 -19.50 -8.63
C LEU A 337 6.06 -18.52 -9.46
N VAL A 338 5.39 -17.72 -10.29
CA VAL A 338 6.00 -16.56 -10.94
C VAL A 338 5.93 -15.42 -9.93
N LEU A 339 7.07 -15.09 -9.33
CA LEU A 339 7.20 -13.84 -8.60
C LEU A 339 7.51 -12.75 -9.62
N ALA A 340 6.56 -11.85 -9.84
CA ALA A 340 6.82 -10.62 -10.54
C ALA A 340 7.85 -9.80 -9.73
N LYS A 341 8.89 -9.33 -10.40
CA LYS A 341 9.73 -8.25 -9.93
C LYS A 341 8.83 -7.01 -9.93
N ASP A 342 9.01 -6.17 -8.94
CA ASP A 342 8.34 -4.90 -8.71
C ASP A 342 7.13 -4.98 -7.76
N LEU A 343 7.45 -4.87 -6.51
CA LEU A 343 6.68 -4.19 -5.45
C LEU A 343 7.67 -3.63 -4.44
#